data_941693540afb54bf40ebc2c79bb725d3
#
_entry.id   941693540afb54bf40ebc2c79bb725d3
#
_cell.length_a   1.000
_cell.length_b   1.000
_cell.length_c   1.000
_cell.angle_alpha   90.00
_cell.angle_beta   90.00
_cell.angle_gamma   90.00
#
_symmetry.space_group_name_H-M   'P 1'
#
loop_
_entity.id
_entity.type
_entity.pdbx_description
1 polymer ?
#
loop_
_entity_poly.entity_id
_entity_poly.type
_entity_poly.pdbx_seq_one_letter_code
_entity_poly.pdbx_strand_id
1 'polypeptide(L)'
;MFRVKRLYIAVLALGLLLANGQWLNANDTIYVSGGIQHDGLFPTRDVSAVRTAPRAEWAKIDHLSNNYLDLSVNYLRTDSNAAQFRGLRADTRLELNQWPLLGYEPGFAGHGIGRLSVMADFAWGQISVGDVYGQFGSGMILNLYENRDLGIDNSLRGAKINLMPYKGINLTLLGGKQRRYWNCYHDSAWGWNYKQDAALGADLELGLHEWLRGLQQSDLELTVGGSYVSKYEHEDTVLVTMSDGLYRYNLPHWVGAGEVRANLQGKGWDALVEYAYKANDPTLENGYSYRSGQALLLSLGYSRKGLSVLAQVKRSDNMSLRSSRSVRGLAGRLNLLPVFTPQHTYALAARYPYATQYTTGEWAFQAEVRYTAPRKSKVGGKYGTTFKLSMAHIRGLREEGSWAMNTTADGTYYTDIHAALHKKIHSCWTLNAMLMYQAYNRKVIEGEGELVHAGVAVLDNKIHITDNITLRNELQYLYTRQHKGQWVYVLAELDLWQHWTVSGSWEYNIGYAPDETKEHNYTAMLTYSNGAHRASAGYVKTSSGFNCSGGVCRYEPEQEGVRMSYSFTW
;
A
#
# COMPACT_ATOMS: atom_id res chain seq x y z
N MET A 1 -5.66 32.87 5.71
CA MET A 1 -6.30 33.42 4.50
C MET A 1 -5.32 34.11 3.52
N PHE A 2 -4.39 34.97 3.93
CA PHE A 2 -3.48 35.71 3.03
C PHE A 2 -2.38 34.89 2.34
N ARG A 3 -1.87 33.78 2.93
CA ARG A 3 -0.77 32.98 2.33
C ARG A 3 -1.23 32.02 1.23
N VAL A 4 -2.45 31.50 1.32
CA VAL A 4 -3.00 30.59 0.30
C VAL A 4 -3.39 31.37 -0.97
N LYS A 5 -3.93 32.61 -0.82
CA LYS A 5 -4.17 33.49 -1.98
C LYS A 5 -2.90 33.74 -2.79
N ARG A 6 -1.73 33.86 -2.14
CA ARG A 6 -0.45 34.07 -2.84
C ARG A 6 0.00 32.85 -3.63
N LEU A 7 -0.28 31.63 -3.15
CA LEU A 7 0.05 30.41 -3.88
C LEU A 7 -0.89 30.19 -5.07
N TYR A 8 -2.21 30.49 -4.91
CA TYR A 8 -3.15 30.51 -6.02
C TYR A 8 -2.77 31.53 -7.09
N ILE A 9 -2.34 32.71 -6.67
CA ILE A 9 -1.87 33.74 -7.58
C ILE A 9 -0.58 33.32 -8.27
N ALA A 10 0.32 32.58 -7.59
CA ALA A 10 1.55 32.06 -8.19
C ALA A 10 1.27 30.95 -9.22
N VAL A 11 0.34 30.03 -8.95
CA VAL A 11 -0.05 28.96 -9.89
C VAL A 11 -0.84 29.53 -11.07
N LEU A 12 -1.77 30.48 -10.82
CA LEU A 12 -2.47 31.21 -11.87
C LEU A 12 -1.51 32.14 -12.66
N ALA A 13 -0.58 32.79 -11.99
CA ALA A 13 0.42 33.64 -12.64
C ALA A 13 1.41 32.79 -13.46
N LEU A 14 1.78 31.58 -13.00
CA LEU A 14 2.59 30.64 -13.77
C LEU A 14 1.82 30.12 -14.98
N GLY A 15 0.52 29.80 -14.82
CA GLY A 15 -0.38 29.46 -15.92
C GLY A 15 -0.58 30.62 -16.93
N LEU A 16 -0.70 31.86 -16.42
CA LEU A 16 -0.80 33.08 -17.25
C LEU A 16 0.53 33.49 -17.88
N LEU A 17 1.66 33.24 -17.22
CA LEU A 17 3.00 33.44 -17.81
C LEU A 17 3.27 32.44 -18.94
N LEU A 18 2.82 31.19 -18.79
CA LEU A 18 2.86 30.18 -19.86
C LEU A 18 1.89 30.53 -21.00
N ALA A 19 0.73 31.15 -20.69
CA ALA A 19 -0.26 31.60 -21.67
C ALA A 19 0.16 32.85 -22.46
N ASN A 20 1.10 33.64 -21.97
CA ASN A 20 1.59 34.85 -22.66
C ASN A 20 2.58 34.58 -23.82
N GLY A 21 2.73 33.33 -24.26
CA GLY A 21 3.24 32.97 -25.57
C GLY A 21 4.71 33.28 -25.91
N GLN A 22 5.43 34.04 -25.08
CA GLN A 22 6.83 34.43 -25.36
C GLN A 22 7.86 33.32 -25.11
N TRP A 23 7.45 32.21 -24.48
CA TRP A 23 8.30 31.07 -24.11
C TRP A 23 7.94 29.77 -24.82
N LEU A 24 6.84 29.76 -25.59
CA LEU A 24 6.36 28.59 -26.31
C LEU A 24 6.95 28.56 -27.72
N ASN A 25 7.72 27.53 -28.02
CA ASN A 25 8.12 27.22 -29.40
C ASN A 25 6.97 26.47 -30.12
N ALA A 26 6.90 26.55 -31.42
CA ALA A 26 5.85 25.90 -32.23
C ALA A 26 5.73 24.37 -32.01
N ASN A 27 6.73 23.75 -31.40
CA ASN A 27 6.80 22.32 -31.13
C ASN A 27 6.52 21.97 -29.65
N ASP A 28 6.27 22.95 -28.78
CA ASP A 28 5.99 22.67 -27.38
C ASP A 28 4.56 22.17 -27.21
N THR A 29 4.35 21.25 -26.28
CA THR A 29 3.05 20.62 -26.04
C THR A 29 2.53 20.97 -24.66
N ILE A 30 1.31 21.52 -24.61
CA ILE A 30 0.57 21.69 -23.35
C ILE A 30 -0.63 20.75 -23.42
N TYR A 31 -0.81 19.92 -22.39
CA TYR A 31 -2.01 19.09 -22.26
C TYR A 31 -2.50 19.06 -20.81
N VAL A 32 -3.80 18.92 -20.68
CA VAL A 32 -4.49 18.76 -19.40
C VAL A 32 -4.97 17.34 -19.30
N SER A 33 -4.68 16.70 -18.18
CA SER A 33 -5.19 15.38 -17.84
C SER A 33 -5.82 15.42 -16.46
N GLY A 34 -6.68 14.48 -16.18
CA GLY A 34 -7.32 14.45 -14.87
C GLY A 34 -8.14 13.19 -14.65
N GLY A 35 -8.82 13.15 -13.51
CA GLY A 35 -9.70 12.04 -13.19
C GLY A 35 -10.68 12.41 -12.10
N ILE A 36 -11.85 11.79 -12.18
CA ILE A 36 -12.89 11.81 -11.14
C ILE A 36 -13.00 10.40 -10.59
N GLN A 37 -13.07 10.30 -9.27
CA GLN A 37 -13.40 9.05 -8.58
C GLN A 37 -14.46 9.32 -7.53
N HIS A 38 -15.50 8.51 -7.55
CA HIS A 38 -16.56 8.47 -6.55
C HIS A 38 -16.75 7.04 -6.08
N ASP A 39 -16.69 6.82 -4.77
CA ASP A 39 -17.03 5.56 -4.14
C ASP A 39 -18.08 5.85 -3.07
N GLY A 40 -19.28 5.26 -3.20
CA GLY A 40 -20.42 5.52 -2.35
C GLY A 40 -21.06 4.26 -1.78
N LEU A 41 -21.65 4.39 -0.58
CA LEU A 41 -22.48 3.38 0.07
C LEU A 41 -23.73 4.04 0.62
N PHE A 42 -24.90 3.51 0.24
CA PHE A 42 -26.20 3.81 0.83
C PHE A 42 -26.56 2.66 1.78
N PRO A 43 -26.26 2.80 3.08
CA PRO A 43 -26.45 1.72 4.04
C PRO A 43 -27.94 1.45 4.26
N THR A 44 -28.32 0.17 4.32
CA THR A 44 -29.69 -0.28 4.64
C THR A 44 -29.86 -0.57 6.13
N ARG A 45 -28.75 -0.62 6.88
CA ARG A 45 -28.74 -0.75 8.34
C ARG A 45 -28.20 0.52 8.99
N ASP A 46 -28.63 0.76 10.22
CA ASP A 46 -28.08 1.84 11.04
C ASP A 46 -26.57 1.59 11.28
N VAL A 47 -25.73 2.45 10.70
CA VAL A 47 -24.28 2.40 10.85
C VAL A 47 -23.76 3.25 12.01
N SER A 48 -24.64 3.91 12.77
CA SER A 48 -24.28 4.77 13.90
C SER A 48 -23.53 4.01 15.00
N ALA A 49 -23.92 2.77 15.26
CA ALA A 49 -23.29 1.90 16.26
C ALA A 49 -21.85 1.47 15.89
N VAL A 50 -21.49 1.52 14.60
CA VAL A 50 -20.17 1.11 14.09
C VAL A 50 -19.18 2.27 14.11
N ARG A 51 -19.63 3.48 14.38
CA ARG A 51 -18.80 4.69 14.37
C ARG A 51 -18.32 5.01 15.78
N THR A 52 -17.03 5.04 15.94
CA THR A 52 -16.36 5.34 17.23
C THR A 52 -16.44 6.80 17.67
N ALA A 53 -17.06 7.70 16.89
CA ALA A 53 -17.21 9.10 17.24
C ALA A 53 -18.67 9.47 17.57
N PRO A 54 -18.94 10.00 18.77
CA PRO A 54 -20.29 10.35 19.20
C PRO A 54 -20.73 11.70 18.63
N ARG A 55 -21.15 11.75 17.36
CA ARG A 55 -21.88 12.90 16.82
C ARG A 55 -23.33 12.48 16.57
N ALA A 56 -24.27 13.10 17.27
CA ALA A 56 -25.71 12.89 17.07
C ALA A 56 -26.15 13.16 15.61
N GLU A 57 -25.38 13.93 14.85
CA GLU A 57 -25.62 14.21 13.43
C GLU A 57 -25.40 12.99 12.53
N TRP A 58 -24.64 11.99 12.97
CA TRP A 58 -24.30 10.81 12.14
C TRP A 58 -25.43 9.78 12.11
N ALA A 59 -26.36 9.81 13.03
CA ALA A 59 -27.55 8.94 13.05
C ALA A 59 -28.52 9.20 11.87
N LYS A 60 -28.34 10.30 11.13
CA LYS A 60 -29.19 10.71 10.00
C LYS A 60 -28.49 10.59 8.64
N ILE A 61 -27.35 9.89 8.54
CA ILE A 61 -26.58 9.84 7.30
C ILE A 61 -27.06 8.66 6.47
N ASP A 62 -27.72 8.98 5.38
CA ASP A 62 -28.24 8.04 4.41
C ASP A 62 -27.21 7.67 3.32
N HIS A 63 -26.05 8.34 3.31
CA HIS A 63 -25.05 8.19 2.26
C HIS A 63 -23.62 8.43 2.78
N LEU A 64 -22.73 7.49 2.51
CA LEU A 64 -21.30 7.55 2.79
C LEU A 64 -20.55 7.61 1.47
N SER A 65 -19.55 8.48 1.34
CA SER A 65 -18.76 8.53 0.11
C SER A 65 -17.36 9.09 0.27
N ASN A 66 -16.46 8.59 -0.59
CA ASN A 66 -15.15 9.14 -0.85
C ASN A 66 -15.13 9.71 -2.28
N ASN A 67 -14.73 10.96 -2.42
CA ASN A 67 -14.77 11.66 -3.69
C ASN A 67 -13.47 12.38 -3.97
N TYR A 68 -12.95 12.22 -5.19
CA TYR A 68 -11.72 12.83 -5.65
C TYR A 68 -11.88 13.42 -7.03
N LEU A 69 -11.30 14.61 -7.23
CA LEU A 69 -11.10 15.23 -8.53
C LEU A 69 -9.63 15.58 -8.66
N ASP A 70 -8.91 14.87 -9.51
CA ASP A 70 -7.51 15.12 -9.85
C ASP A 70 -7.42 15.93 -11.15
N LEU A 71 -6.55 16.93 -11.17
CA LEU A 71 -6.22 17.73 -12.35
C LEU A 71 -4.71 17.88 -12.46
N SER A 72 -4.18 17.66 -13.66
CA SER A 72 -2.77 17.84 -14.01
C SER A 72 -2.65 18.68 -15.25
N VAL A 73 -1.85 19.75 -15.18
CA VAL A 73 -1.44 20.54 -16.34
C VAL A 73 0.02 20.22 -16.62
N ASN A 74 0.30 19.78 -17.84
CA ASN A 74 1.62 19.36 -18.27
C ASN A 74 2.09 20.25 -19.43
N TYR A 75 3.31 20.75 -19.33
CA TYR A 75 4.04 21.44 -20.38
C TYR A 75 5.28 20.60 -20.72
N LEU A 76 5.42 20.20 -21.94
CA LEU A 76 6.57 19.47 -22.45
C LEU A 76 7.26 20.28 -23.54
N ARG A 77 8.54 20.44 -23.40
CA ARG A 77 9.40 21.07 -24.38
C ARG A 77 9.96 20.05 -25.33
N THR A 78 9.75 20.24 -26.63
CA THR A 78 10.14 19.27 -27.66
C THR A 78 11.51 19.58 -28.28
N ASP A 79 12.09 20.76 -28.02
CA ASP A 79 13.40 21.13 -28.53
C ASP A 79 14.51 20.35 -27.82
N SER A 80 15.11 19.38 -28.50
CA SER A 80 16.18 18.51 -28.02
C SER A 80 17.50 19.25 -27.71
N ASN A 81 17.68 20.46 -28.23
CA ASN A 81 18.86 21.29 -27.99
C ASN A 81 18.72 22.19 -26.76
N ALA A 82 17.56 22.27 -26.17
CA ALA A 82 17.36 23.00 -24.93
C ALA A 82 17.87 22.18 -23.75
N ALA A 83 19.16 22.17 -23.59
CA ALA A 83 19.93 21.25 -22.73
C ALA A 83 19.60 21.29 -21.22
N GLN A 84 18.77 22.20 -20.74
CA GLN A 84 18.55 22.33 -19.29
C GLN A 84 17.11 22.10 -18.85
N PHE A 85 16.11 22.73 -19.44
CA PHE A 85 14.70 22.62 -19.02
C PHE A 85 13.90 21.79 -20.00
N ARG A 86 13.21 20.72 -19.53
CA ARG A 86 12.47 19.75 -20.33
C ARG A 86 10.96 19.87 -20.20
N GLY A 87 10.46 20.25 -19.05
CA GLY A 87 9.02 20.33 -18.83
C GLY A 87 8.61 20.81 -17.44
N LEU A 88 7.33 21.11 -17.33
CA LEU A 88 6.68 21.50 -16.08
C LEU A 88 5.36 20.74 -15.93
N ARG A 89 5.09 20.26 -14.73
CA ARG A 89 3.82 19.66 -14.38
C ARG A 89 3.26 20.31 -13.12
N ALA A 90 1.98 20.66 -13.14
CA ALA A 90 1.27 21.13 -11.97
C ALA A 90 0.08 20.22 -11.68
N ASP A 91 0.03 19.65 -10.48
CA ASP A 91 -1.02 18.74 -10.03
C ASP A 91 -1.83 19.38 -8.92
N THR A 92 -3.14 19.19 -8.97
CA THR A 92 -4.05 19.51 -7.86
C THR A 92 -5.10 18.43 -7.69
N ARG A 93 -5.53 18.22 -6.45
CA ARG A 93 -6.64 17.33 -6.10
C ARG A 93 -7.62 18.04 -5.19
N LEU A 94 -8.89 17.94 -5.53
CA LEU A 94 -9.99 18.25 -4.64
C LEU A 94 -10.52 16.97 -4.02
N GLU A 95 -10.77 17.00 -2.72
CA GLU A 95 -11.34 15.90 -1.95
C GLU A 95 -12.64 16.35 -1.29
N LEU A 96 -13.68 15.49 -1.34
CA LEU A 96 -14.97 15.71 -0.69
C LEU A 96 -15.35 14.41 0.04
N ASN A 97 -14.78 14.21 1.23
CA ASN A 97 -14.92 13.02 2.05
C ASN A 97 -15.61 13.37 3.39
N GLN A 98 -16.66 14.17 3.35
CA GLN A 98 -17.32 14.66 4.58
C GLN A 98 -17.91 13.52 5.40
N TRP A 99 -18.45 12.52 4.72
CA TRP A 99 -18.97 11.29 5.29
C TRP A 99 -18.29 10.10 4.61
N PRO A 100 -17.04 9.77 5.01
CA PRO A 100 -16.29 8.71 4.34
C PRO A 100 -16.91 7.33 4.56
N LEU A 101 -16.56 6.40 3.68
CA LEU A 101 -16.89 4.99 3.82
C LEU A 101 -16.43 4.44 5.19
N LEU A 102 -17.04 3.36 5.64
CA LEU A 102 -16.72 2.74 6.93
C LEU A 102 -15.27 2.23 6.98
N GLY A 103 -14.68 2.23 8.17
CA GLY A 103 -13.32 1.75 8.43
C GLY A 103 -12.21 2.77 8.18
N TYR A 104 -12.51 3.96 7.61
CA TYR A 104 -11.52 5.04 7.51
C TYR A 104 -11.32 5.72 8.86
N GLU A 105 -10.08 6.17 9.13
CA GLU A 105 -9.77 6.90 10.36
C GLU A 105 -10.60 8.19 10.46
N PRO A 106 -10.97 8.64 11.68
CA PRO A 106 -11.79 9.84 11.86
C PRO A 106 -11.22 11.11 11.21
N GLY A 107 -9.88 11.23 11.17
CA GLY A 107 -9.19 12.35 10.53
C GLY A 107 -9.34 12.38 9.01
N PHE A 108 -9.79 11.30 8.37
CA PHE A 108 -10.03 11.23 6.95
C PHE A 108 -11.29 12.02 6.50
N ALA A 109 -12.24 12.24 7.42
CA ALA A 109 -13.44 13.01 7.13
C ALA A 109 -13.13 14.50 6.95
N GLY A 110 -13.48 15.05 5.77
CA GLY A 110 -13.28 16.46 5.45
C GLY A 110 -13.36 16.75 3.96
N HIS A 111 -13.05 18.00 3.60
CA HIS A 111 -13.08 18.47 2.22
C HIS A 111 -12.08 19.58 1.97
N GLY A 112 -11.61 19.70 0.74
CA GLY A 112 -10.71 20.77 0.31
C GLY A 112 -9.67 20.31 -0.70
N ILE A 113 -8.54 21.04 -0.78
CA ILE A 113 -7.42 20.69 -1.65
C ILE A 113 -6.54 19.68 -0.92
N GLY A 114 -6.69 18.41 -1.26
CA GLY A 114 -5.92 17.31 -0.69
C GLY A 114 -4.49 17.22 -1.19
N ARG A 115 -4.23 17.66 -2.43
CA ARG A 115 -2.90 17.66 -3.06
C ARG A 115 -2.69 18.91 -3.88
N LEU A 116 -1.49 19.48 -3.80
CA LEU A 116 -1.03 20.57 -4.66
C LEU A 116 0.48 20.41 -4.84
N SER A 117 0.96 20.21 -6.08
CA SER A 117 2.38 20.10 -6.37
C SER A 117 2.73 20.69 -7.73
N VAL A 118 3.95 21.20 -7.83
CA VAL A 118 4.55 21.64 -9.09
C VAL A 118 5.89 20.94 -9.24
N MET A 119 6.15 20.40 -10.41
CA MET A 119 7.34 19.61 -10.75
C MET A 119 7.96 20.19 -12.02
N ALA A 120 9.25 20.45 -11.97
CA ALA A 120 10.05 20.90 -13.10
C ALA A 120 11.11 19.86 -13.43
N ASP A 121 11.16 19.46 -14.70
CA ASP A 121 12.11 18.50 -15.24
C ASP A 121 13.25 19.19 -15.97
N PHE A 122 14.48 18.76 -15.66
CA PHE A 122 15.72 19.25 -16.24
C PHE A 122 16.56 18.08 -16.77
N ALA A 123 17.54 18.38 -17.60
CA ALA A 123 18.47 17.36 -18.12
C ALA A 123 19.27 16.65 -17.02
N TRP A 124 19.55 17.36 -15.91
CA TRP A 124 20.34 16.91 -14.77
C TRP A 124 19.50 16.39 -13.59
N GLY A 125 18.17 16.44 -13.69
CA GLY A 125 17.30 15.98 -12.61
C GLY A 125 15.94 16.65 -12.59
N GLN A 126 15.29 16.60 -11.43
CA GLN A 126 13.92 17.05 -11.21
C GLN A 126 13.78 17.80 -9.90
N ILE A 127 13.00 18.86 -9.90
CA ILE A 127 12.63 19.62 -8.69
C ILE A 127 11.11 19.56 -8.54
N SER A 128 10.62 19.16 -7.37
CA SER A 128 9.21 19.15 -7.02
C SER A 128 8.96 19.98 -5.76
N VAL A 129 7.92 20.80 -5.77
CA VAL A 129 7.52 21.65 -4.63
C VAL A 129 6.02 21.48 -4.39
N GLY A 130 5.62 21.42 -3.13
CA GLY A 130 4.24 21.16 -2.72
C GLY A 130 4.13 19.80 -2.03
N ASP A 131 3.14 19.01 -2.40
CA ASP A 131 2.97 17.67 -1.84
C ASP A 131 3.84 16.67 -2.59
N VAL A 132 4.88 16.16 -1.91
CA VAL A 132 5.89 15.28 -2.49
C VAL A 132 5.80 13.88 -1.90
N TYR A 133 6.06 12.90 -2.76
CA TYR A 133 6.16 11.48 -2.45
C TYR A 133 7.57 10.98 -2.74
N GLY A 134 7.96 9.90 -2.08
CA GLY A 134 9.26 9.28 -2.32
C GLY A 134 9.50 8.08 -1.43
N GLN A 135 10.42 7.24 -1.88
CA GLN A 135 10.84 6.05 -1.17
C GLN A 135 12.35 5.96 -1.23
N PHE A 136 12.98 5.53 -0.14
CA PHE A 136 14.41 5.20 -0.08
C PHE A 136 14.56 3.69 0.07
N GLY A 137 15.40 3.09 -0.77
CA GLY A 137 15.57 1.65 -0.81
C GLY A 137 14.25 0.87 -0.88
N SER A 138 14.09 -0.13 -0.02
CA SER A 138 12.85 -0.90 0.11
C SER A 138 11.76 -0.19 0.94
N GLY A 139 12.02 1.00 1.45
CA GLY A 139 11.09 1.80 2.26
C GLY A 139 11.27 1.66 3.77
N MET A 140 12.29 0.93 4.23
CA MET A 140 12.45 0.63 5.66
C MET A 140 12.64 1.86 6.53
N ILE A 141 13.19 2.96 6.00
CA ILE A 141 13.33 4.25 6.71
C ILE A 141 12.46 5.35 6.14
N LEU A 142 12.10 5.31 4.85
CA LEU A 142 11.20 6.28 4.22
C LEU A 142 10.38 5.64 3.11
N ASN A 143 9.06 5.74 3.23
CA ASN A 143 8.11 5.43 2.17
C ASN A 143 6.89 6.36 2.28
N LEU A 144 6.86 7.36 1.42
CA LEU A 144 5.81 8.35 1.31
C LEU A 144 4.96 8.02 0.10
N TYR A 145 3.74 7.54 0.34
CA TYR A 145 2.86 7.03 -0.71
C TYR A 145 1.39 7.35 -0.43
N GLU A 146 0.57 7.15 -1.42
CA GLU A 146 -0.88 7.19 -1.33
C GLU A 146 -1.47 5.81 -1.59
N ASN A 147 -2.44 5.42 -0.78
CA ASN A 147 -3.30 4.27 -1.01
C ASN A 147 -4.73 4.65 -0.59
N ARG A 148 -5.57 4.97 -1.58
CA ARG A 148 -6.96 5.42 -1.34
C ARG A 148 -7.83 4.33 -0.71
N ASP A 149 -7.59 3.06 -1.06
CA ASP A 149 -8.36 1.93 -0.53
C ASP A 149 -8.11 1.71 0.96
N LEU A 150 -6.90 1.99 1.43
CA LEU A 150 -6.56 1.96 2.85
C LEU A 150 -6.79 3.30 3.56
N GLY A 151 -7.06 4.37 2.82
CA GLY A 151 -7.16 5.71 3.36
C GLY A 151 -5.80 6.26 3.80
N ILE A 152 -4.73 5.98 3.08
CA ILE A 152 -3.38 6.44 3.38
C ILE A 152 -2.96 7.53 2.40
N ASP A 153 -2.46 8.65 2.91
CA ASP A 153 -1.71 9.65 2.17
C ASP A 153 -0.63 10.22 3.10
N ASN A 154 0.58 9.70 2.93
CA ASN A 154 1.74 10.04 3.76
C ASN A 154 2.63 11.11 3.12
N SER A 155 2.11 11.89 2.16
CA SER A 155 2.88 12.96 1.49
C SER A 155 3.50 13.95 2.47
N LEU A 156 4.63 14.53 2.05
CA LEU A 156 5.20 15.70 2.71
C LEU A 156 4.87 16.96 1.91
N ARG A 157 4.32 17.99 2.55
CA ARG A 157 4.27 19.34 1.97
C ARG A 157 5.60 20.02 2.19
N GLY A 158 6.35 20.16 1.10
CA GLY A 158 7.69 20.69 1.13
C GLY A 158 8.33 20.70 -0.25
N ALA A 159 9.52 20.13 -0.35
CA ALA A 159 10.24 20.03 -1.61
C ALA A 159 10.96 18.69 -1.74
N LYS A 160 11.17 18.26 -2.99
CA LYS A 160 11.99 17.12 -3.36
C LYS A 160 12.85 17.49 -4.55
N ILE A 161 14.11 17.12 -4.51
CA ILE A 161 15.10 17.36 -5.56
C ILE A 161 15.74 16.01 -5.90
N ASN A 162 15.64 15.59 -7.14
CA ASN A 162 16.39 14.49 -7.71
C ASN A 162 17.49 15.05 -8.58
N LEU A 163 18.73 14.66 -8.32
CA LEU A 163 19.92 15.09 -9.05
C LEU A 163 20.61 13.89 -9.71
N MET A 164 20.86 13.99 -10.99
CA MET A 164 21.67 13.05 -11.76
C MET A 164 22.88 13.80 -12.35
N PRO A 165 23.84 14.24 -11.50
CA PRO A 165 24.94 15.12 -11.92
C PRO A 165 25.92 14.43 -12.84
N TYR A 166 26.01 13.12 -12.76
CA TYR A 166 26.89 12.28 -13.57
C TYR A 166 26.27 10.89 -13.76
N LYS A 167 26.67 10.20 -14.82
CA LYS A 167 26.24 8.84 -15.13
C LYS A 167 26.54 7.90 -13.96
N GLY A 168 25.54 7.19 -13.48
CA GLY A 168 25.65 6.29 -12.34
C GLY A 168 25.56 6.97 -10.97
N ILE A 169 25.31 8.29 -10.88
CA ILE A 169 25.05 8.98 -9.60
C ILE A 169 23.61 9.47 -9.60
N ASN A 170 22.83 9.06 -8.60
CA ASN A 170 21.49 9.57 -8.32
C ASN A 170 21.43 10.03 -6.86
N LEU A 171 21.13 11.31 -6.66
CA LEU A 171 20.97 11.93 -5.34
C LEU A 171 19.56 12.47 -5.20
N THR A 172 18.81 11.96 -4.22
CA THR A 172 17.48 12.48 -3.85
C THR A 172 17.57 13.20 -2.52
N LEU A 173 17.09 14.43 -2.50
CA LEU A 173 16.90 15.22 -1.28
C LEU A 173 15.41 15.54 -1.15
N LEU A 174 14.83 15.39 0.01
CA LEU A 174 13.46 15.78 0.26
C LEU A 174 13.27 16.28 1.70
N GLY A 175 12.22 17.08 1.87
CA GLY A 175 11.86 17.53 3.20
C GLY A 175 10.55 18.31 3.21
N GLY A 176 9.89 18.27 4.35
CA GLY A 176 8.61 18.94 4.53
C GLY A 176 7.88 18.52 5.78
N LYS A 177 6.61 18.91 5.85
CA LYS A 177 5.68 18.57 6.92
C LYS A 177 4.71 17.52 6.42
N GLN A 178 4.51 16.44 7.19
CA GLN A 178 3.65 15.34 6.77
C GLN A 178 2.18 15.74 6.80
N ARG A 179 1.43 15.31 5.78
CA ARG A 179 -0.02 15.40 5.75
C ARG A 179 -0.63 14.49 6.81
N ARG A 180 -1.64 14.98 7.56
CA ARG A 180 -2.39 14.24 8.57
C ARG A 180 -3.89 14.33 8.32
N TYR A 181 -4.33 14.14 7.10
CA TYR A 181 -5.73 14.24 6.70
C TYR A 181 -6.45 15.55 7.14
N TRP A 182 -7.76 15.50 7.12
CA TRP A 182 -8.65 16.57 7.56
C TRP A 182 -8.87 16.44 9.07
N ASN A 183 -8.12 17.14 9.88
CA ASN A 183 -8.33 17.11 11.32
C ASN A 183 -9.61 17.87 11.69
N CYS A 184 -10.70 17.16 11.90
CA CYS A 184 -12.03 17.71 12.20
C CYS A 184 -12.11 18.52 13.50
N TYR A 185 -11.07 18.52 14.32
CA TYR A 185 -11.08 19.19 15.62
C TYR A 185 -10.47 20.60 15.62
N HIS A 186 -9.99 21.08 14.48
CA HIS A 186 -9.43 22.41 14.34
C HIS A 186 -9.98 23.12 13.10
N ASP A 187 -10.45 24.35 13.31
CA ASP A 187 -11.17 25.25 12.42
C ASP A 187 -10.48 25.67 11.10
N SER A 188 -9.52 24.95 10.61
CA SER A 188 -8.97 25.28 9.32
C SER A 188 -9.74 24.59 8.21
N ALA A 189 -10.62 25.30 7.54
CA ALA A 189 -11.35 24.89 6.33
C ALA A 189 -10.46 24.38 5.18
N TRP A 190 -9.16 24.20 5.40
CA TRP A 190 -8.14 23.83 4.44
C TRP A 190 -7.26 22.66 4.89
N GLY A 191 -7.65 21.94 5.96
CA GLY A 191 -7.17 20.59 6.28
C GLY A 191 -5.69 20.41 6.62
N TRP A 192 -4.92 21.45 6.76
CA TRP A 192 -3.49 21.36 7.06
C TRP A 192 -3.22 21.74 8.50
N ASN A 193 -3.38 20.79 9.40
CA ASN A 193 -2.94 20.99 10.77
C ASN A 193 -1.42 20.77 10.83
N TYR A 194 -0.69 21.87 10.64
CA TYR A 194 0.77 21.86 10.78
C TYR A 194 1.13 21.97 12.27
N LYS A 195 1.20 20.84 12.97
CA LYS A 195 2.11 20.80 14.11
C LYS A 195 3.52 21.18 13.63
N GLN A 196 4.37 21.64 14.52
CA GLN A 196 5.72 22.08 14.17
C GLN A 196 6.68 20.92 13.80
N ASP A 197 6.13 19.79 13.38
CA ASP A 197 6.87 18.58 13.03
C ASP A 197 7.36 18.65 11.58
N ALA A 198 8.56 18.13 11.30
CA ALA A 198 9.11 18.07 9.97
C ALA A 198 9.87 16.75 9.75
N ALA A 199 9.99 16.33 8.51
CA ALA A 199 10.86 15.22 8.10
C ALA A 199 11.80 15.69 6.98
N LEU A 200 13.05 15.27 7.04
CA LEU A 200 14.10 15.54 6.07
C LEU A 200 14.72 14.21 5.66
N GLY A 201 15.05 14.05 4.39
CA GLY A 201 15.67 12.83 3.89
C GLY A 201 16.67 13.11 2.78
N ALA A 202 17.72 12.29 2.74
CA ALA A 202 18.70 12.24 1.67
C ALA A 202 18.97 10.78 1.28
N ASP A 203 19.08 10.52 0.00
CA ASP A 203 19.35 9.21 -0.58
C ASP A 203 20.38 9.34 -1.71
N LEU A 204 21.45 8.56 -1.64
CA LEU A 204 22.48 8.49 -2.67
C LEU A 204 22.57 7.08 -3.22
N GLU A 205 22.45 6.95 -4.54
CA GLU A 205 22.67 5.70 -5.27
C GLU A 205 23.84 5.84 -6.24
N LEU A 206 24.70 4.82 -6.26
CA LEU A 206 25.87 4.73 -7.10
C LEU A 206 25.81 3.46 -7.96
N GLY A 207 25.60 3.63 -9.25
CA GLY A 207 25.66 2.56 -10.25
C GLY A 207 27.10 2.22 -10.62
N LEU A 208 27.73 1.33 -9.84
CA LEU A 208 29.15 0.98 -10.02
C LEU A 208 29.45 0.33 -11.36
N HIS A 209 28.45 -0.32 -11.96
CA HIS A 209 28.56 -0.88 -13.31
C HIS A 209 28.84 0.17 -14.39
N GLU A 210 28.50 1.44 -14.16
CA GLU A 210 28.79 2.53 -15.08
C GLU A 210 30.29 2.92 -15.12
N TRP A 211 31.04 2.58 -14.06
CA TRP A 211 32.43 2.99 -13.91
C TRP A 211 33.42 1.84 -13.93
N LEU A 212 33.00 0.63 -13.51
CA LEU A 212 33.88 -0.53 -13.40
C LEU A 212 33.81 -1.37 -14.68
N ARG A 213 34.87 -1.35 -15.48
CA ARG A 213 34.97 -2.08 -16.76
C ARG A 213 34.63 -3.57 -16.64
N GLY A 214 35.00 -4.22 -15.54
CA GLY A 214 34.69 -5.64 -15.30
C GLY A 214 33.19 -5.91 -15.20
N LEU A 215 32.42 -5.00 -14.59
CA LEU A 215 30.96 -5.08 -14.51
C LEU A 215 30.30 -4.77 -15.86
N GLN A 216 30.78 -3.74 -16.56
CA GLN A 216 30.27 -3.41 -17.90
C GLN A 216 30.39 -4.57 -18.88
N GLN A 217 31.49 -5.35 -18.81
CA GLN A 217 31.74 -6.49 -19.70
C GLN A 217 31.01 -7.77 -19.28
N SER A 218 30.51 -7.84 -18.05
CA SER A 218 29.94 -9.05 -17.47
C SER A 218 28.40 -9.11 -17.56
N ASP A 219 27.72 -8.10 -18.11
CA ASP A 219 26.27 -7.94 -18.10
C ASP A 219 25.68 -7.98 -16.67
N LEU A 220 26.44 -7.48 -15.68
CA LEU A 220 26.05 -7.35 -14.30
C LEU A 220 25.93 -5.88 -13.91
N GLU A 221 24.80 -5.52 -13.33
CA GLU A 221 24.52 -4.20 -12.79
C GLU A 221 24.63 -4.23 -11.28
N LEU A 222 25.64 -3.56 -10.73
CA LEU A 222 25.81 -3.40 -9.31
C LEU A 222 25.51 -1.96 -8.92
N THR A 223 24.51 -1.78 -8.07
CA THR A 223 24.15 -0.50 -7.46
C THR A 223 24.37 -0.59 -5.96
N VAL A 224 25.02 0.41 -5.39
CA VAL A 224 25.14 0.58 -3.94
C VAL A 224 24.47 1.87 -3.54
N GLY A 225 23.80 1.91 -2.39
CA GLY A 225 23.10 3.09 -1.92
C GLY A 225 23.24 3.30 -0.42
N GLY A 226 23.04 4.54 -0.02
CA GLY A 226 22.93 4.93 1.37
C GLY A 226 21.94 6.05 1.55
N SER A 227 21.12 5.94 2.57
CA SER A 227 20.05 6.89 2.85
C SER A 227 20.06 7.33 4.31
N TYR A 228 19.59 8.53 4.55
CA TYR A 228 19.39 9.07 5.88
C TYR A 228 18.09 9.86 5.96
N VAL A 229 17.32 9.62 7.00
CA VAL A 229 16.09 10.34 7.31
C VAL A 229 16.18 10.88 8.72
N SER A 230 15.75 12.12 8.91
CA SER A 230 15.62 12.73 10.23
C SER A 230 14.25 13.35 10.38
N LYS A 231 13.57 13.04 11.47
CA LYS A 231 12.34 13.75 11.87
C LYS A 231 12.64 14.72 12.97
N TYR A 232 11.99 15.86 12.91
CA TYR A 232 11.93 16.85 13.99
C TYR A 232 10.54 16.89 14.58
N GLU A 233 10.44 16.85 15.88
CA GLU A 233 9.18 16.94 16.61
C GLU A 233 9.30 17.99 17.72
N HIS A 234 8.36 18.95 17.71
CA HIS A 234 8.31 19.97 18.73
C HIS A 234 8.01 19.36 20.10
N GLU A 235 8.37 20.08 21.14
CA GLU A 235 8.22 19.65 22.52
C GLU A 235 6.78 19.23 22.83
N ASP A 236 6.61 17.96 23.20
CA ASP A 236 5.34 17.41 23.71
C ASP A 236 5.56 17.00 25.16
N THR A 237 4.61 17.32 26.03
CA THR A 237 4.69 16.92 27.44
C THR A 237 3.95 15.62 27.62
N VAL A 238 4.69 14.51 27.72
CA VAL A 238 4.12 13.22 28.06
C VAL A 238 4.48 12.90 29.51
N LEU A 239 3.44 12.74 30.33
CA LEU A 239 3.56 12.45 31.75
C LEU A 239 3.31 10.97 31.99
N VAL A 240 4.08 10.39 32.90
CA VAL A 240 3.89 9.03 33.43
C VAL A 240 3.74 9.09 34.94
N THR A 241 2.72 8.41 35.45
CA THR A 241 2.52 8.25 36.90
C THR A 241 3.25 6.99 37.35
N MET A 242 4.20 7.14 38.25
CA MET A 242 4.87 6.04 38.96
C MET A 242 4.39 5.99 40.39
N SER A 243 4.80 4.95 41.13
CA SER A 243 4.37 4.74 42.53
C SER A 243 4.77 5.88 43.49
N ASP A 244 5.81 6.63 43.14
CA ASP A 244 6.43 7.69 43.94
C ASP A 244 6.18 9.10 43.40
N GLY A 245 5.47 9.25 42.24
CA GLY A 245 5.12 10.56 41.73
C GLY A 245 4.81 10.62 40.23
N LEU A 246 4.63 11.85 39.76
CA LEU A 246 4.39 12.19 38.37
C LEU A 246 5.69 12.60 37.70
N TYR A 247 6.08 11.91 36.63
CA TYR A 247 7.30 12.16 35.89
C TYR A 247 7.01 12.60 34.45
N ARG A 248 7.91 13.40 33.88
CA ARG A 248 7.89 13.79 32.47
C ARG A 248 8.92 12.97 31.70
N TYR A 249 8.54 12.38 30.56
CA TYR A 249 9.48 11.75 29.64
C TYR A 249 10.44 12.79 29.05
N ASN A 250 11.73 12.47 29.00
CA ASN A 250 12.73 13.26 28.27
C ASN A 250 12.76 12.81 26.80
N LEU A 251 11.94 13.45 25.98
CA LEU A 251 11.69 13.03 24.59
C LEU A 251 12.66 13.74 23.64
N PRO A 252 13.32 13.01 22.72
CA PRO A 252 14.22 13.61 21.73
C PRO A 252 13.42 14.47 20.73
N HIS A 253 13.94 15.66 20.40
CA HIS A 253 13.39 16.51 19.35
C HIS A 253 13.74 16.01 17.95
N TRP A 254 14.94 15.48 17.79
CA TRP A 254 15.44 14.90 16.56
C TRP A 254 15.62 13.41 16.69
N VAL A 255 15.09 12.66 15.70
CA VAL A 255 15.32 11.22 15.59
C VAL A 255 15.79 10.92 14.18
N GLY A 256 16.94 10.28 14.07
CA GLY A 256 17.56 9.88 12.81
C GLY A 256 17.37 8.39 12.52
N ALA A 257 17.28 8.04 11.25
CA ALA A 257 17.35 6.67 10.75
C ALA A 257 18.26 6.65 9.51
N GLY A 258 19.11 5.65 9.42
CA GLY A 258 20.04 5.46 8.30
C GLY A 258 19.90 4.07 7.69
N GLU A 259 20.23 3.94 6.41
CA GLU A 259 20.14 2.71 5.65
C GLU A 259 21.31 2.60 4.68
N VAL A 260 21.80 1.39 4.48
CA VAL A 260 22.76 1.04 3.43
C VAL A 260 22.26 -0.16 2.66
N ARG A 261 22.50 -0.16 1.33
CA ARG A 261 22.01 -1.23 0.45
C ARG A 261 22.98 -1.53 -0.68
N ALA A 262 22.93 -2.77 -1.16
CA ALA A 262 23.57 -3.20 -2.39
C ALA A 262 22.61 -4.07 -3.18
N ASN A 263 22.48 -3.79 -4.46
CA ASN A 263 21.66 -4.53 -5.41
C ASN A 263 22.52 -4.98 -6.59
N LEU A 264 22.49 -6.28 -6.89
CA LEU A 264 23.19 -6.90 -8.01
C LEU A 264 22.16 -7.54 -8.93
N GLN A 265 22.12 -7.12 -10.20
CA GLN A 265 21.23 -7.65 -11.22
C GLN A 265 22.01 -8.12 -12.43
N GLY A 266 21.51 -9.12 -13.15
CA GLY A 266 22.02 -9.57 -14.45
C GLY A 266 22.07 -11.08 -14.60
N LYS A 267 22.10 -11.55 -15.84
CA LYS A 267 22.12 -12.99 -16.20
C LYS A 267 20.98 -13.80 -15.59
N GLY A 268 19.84 -13.14 -15.33
CA GLY A 268 18.67 -13.76 -14.69
C GLY A 268 18.70 -13.79 -13.16
N TRP A 269 19.74 -13.27 -12.53
CA TRP A 269 19.85 -13.10 -11.09
C TRP A 269 19.46 -11.69 -10.66
N ASP A 270 18.86 -11.60 -9.50
CA ASP A 270 18.59 -10.39 -8.75
C ASP A 270 18.92 -10.65 -7.28
N ALA A 271 19.78 -9.85 -6.69
CA ALA A 271 20.18 -10.02 -5.29
C ALA A 271 20.25 -8.67 -4.59
N LEU A 272 19.46 -8.50 -3.53
CA LEU A 272 19.42 -7.29 -2.70
C LEU A 272 19.81 -7.63 -1.27
N VAL A 273 20.68 -6.81 -0.70
CA VAL A 273 20.93 -6.75 0.75
C VAL A 273 20.73 -5.33 1.20
N GLU A 274 20.00 -5.15 2.29
CA GLU A 274 19.69 -3.85 2.85
C GLU A 274 19.68 -3.92 4.37
N TYR A 275 20.31 -2.96 5.03
CA TYR A 275 20.35 -2.85 6.49
C TYR A 275 19.98 -1.43 6.90
N ALA A 276 19.04 -1.32 7.83
CA ALA A 276 18.56 -0.06 8.38
C ALA A 276 18.71 -0.01 9.90
N TYR A 277 19.05 1.16 10.39
CA TYR A 277 19.16 1.48 11.82
C TYR A 277 18.36 2.75 12.11
N LYS A 278 17.57 2.74 13.19
CA LYS A 278 16.82 3.88 13.71
C LYS A 278 17.29 4.19 15.13
N ALA A 279 17.58 5.45 15.41
CA ALA A 279 17.85 5.92 16.76
C ALA A 279 16.63 5.72 17.68
N ASN A 280 16.82 5.85 18.99
CA ASN A 280 15.75 5.76 19.95
C ASN A 280 14.63 6.79 19.65
N ASP A 281 13.42 6.30 19.56
CA ASP A 281 12.22 7.08 19.23
C ASP A 281 11.07 6.65 20.14
N PRO A 282 10.99 7.22 21.35
CA PRO A 282 9.88 6.94 22.25
C PRO A 282 8.56 7.47 21.69
N THR A 283 7.64 6.56 21.38
CA THR A 283 6.31 6.85 20.81
C THR A 283 5.22 6.12 21.56
N LEU A 284 3.99 6.60 21.41
CA LEU A 284 2.81 5.93 21.97
C LEU A 284 2.66 4.48 21.42
N GLU A 285 3.11 4.23 20.19
CA GLU A 285 3.02 2.91 19.56
C GLU A 285 3.97 1.89 20.19
N ASN A 286 5.18 2.31 20.61
CA ASN A 286 6.16 1.43 21.26
C ASN A 286 6.18 1.58 22.78
N GLY A 287 5.13 2.15 23.38
CA GLY A 287 5.03 2.34 24.83
C GLY A 287 6.08 3.31 25.40
N TYR A 288 6.53 4.28 24.60
CA TYR A 288 7.59 5.24 24.94
C TYR A 288 8.94 4.58 25.26
N SER A 289 9.23 3.46 24.61
CA SER A 289 10.52 2.78 24.74
C SER A 289 11.68 3.60 24.14
N TYR A 290 12.79 3.69 24.89
CA TYR A 290 14.02 4.35 24.45
C TYR A 290 14.96 3.42 23.64
N ARG A 291 14.46 2.29 23.18
CA ARG A 291 15.24 1.36 22.34
C ARG A 291 15.44 1.90 20.94
N SER A 292 16.61 1.65 20.38
CA SER A 292 16.87 1.81 18.95
C SER A 292 16.12 0.76 18.14
N GLY A 293 15.99 0.99 16.83
CA GLY A 293 15.40 0.04 15.89
C GLY A 293 16.43 -0.46 14.88
N GLN A 294 16.23 -1.68 14.37
CA GLN A 294 17.06 -2.31 13.35
C GLN A 294 16.22 -3.14 12.39
N ALA A 295 16.62 -3.12 11.11
CA ALA A 295 16.06 -4.04 10.12
C ALA A 295 17.15 -4.54 9.16
N LEU A 296 17.05 -5.81 8.79
CA LEU A 296 17.86 -6.46 7.76
C LEU A 296 16.92 -7.07 6.74
N LEU A 297 17.21 -6.86 5.46
CA LEU A 297 16.48 -7.46 4.35
C LEU A 297 17.48 -8.11 3.39
N LEU A 298 17.20 -9.36 3.04
CA LEU A 298 17.93 -10.12 2.03
C LEU A 298 16.90 -10.63 1.02
N SER A 299 17.16 -10.45 -0.27
CA SER A 299 16.32 -10.98 -1.34
C SER A 299 17.20 -11.58 -2.42
N LEU A 300 16.88 -12.78 -2.88
CA LEU A 300 17.57 -13.47 -3.96
C LEU A 300 16.53 -13.99 -4.95
N GLY A 301 16.60 -13.51 -6.17
CA GLY A 301 15.78 -13.92 -7.30
C GLY A 301 16.61 -14.60 -8.38
N TYR A 302 16.03 -15.60 -9.02
CA TYR A 302 16.56 -16.18 -10.26
C TYR A 302 15.44 -16.42 -11.24
N SER A 303 15.60 -15.96 -12.46
CA SER A 303 14.62 -16.17 -13.52
C SER A 303 15.25 -16.60 -14.83
N ARG A 304 14.62 -17.58 -15.46
CA ARG A 304 14.89 -17.99 -16.85
C ARG A 304 13.59 -18.41 -17.52
N LYS A 305 13.61 -18.62 -18.81
CA LYS A 305 12.43 -19.07 -19.56
C LYS A 305 11.78 -20.29 -18.89
N GLY A 306 10.56 -20.09 -18.38
CA GLY A 306 9.75 -21.13 -17.74
C GLY A 306 10.08 -21.45 -16.27
N LEU A 307 11.06 -20.79 -15.66
CA LEU A 307 11.40 -20.98 -14.24
C LEU A 307 11.69 -19.62 -13.58
N SER A 308 11.06 -19.40 -12.44
CA SER A 308 11.36 -18.27 -11.53
C SER A 308 11.46 -18.81 -10.10
N VAL A 309 12.47 -18.39 -9.39
CA VAL A 309 12.72 -18.71 -7.99
C VAL A 309 12.97 -17.44 -7.23
N LEU A 310 12.35 -17.28 -6.06
CA LEU A 310 12.54 -16.17 -5.13
C LEU A 310 12.79 -16.73 -3.73
N ALA A 311 13.77 -16.17 -3.03
CA ALA A 311 14.01 -16.45 -1.62
C ALA A 311 14.30 -15.11 -0.91
N GLN A 312 13.59 -14.86 0.19
CA GLN A 312 13.70 -13.61 0.92
C GLN A 312 13.74 -13.86 2.43
N VAL A 313 14.51 -13.04 3.12
CA VAL A 313 14.61 -13.05 4.57
C VAL A 313 14.58 -11.61 5.08
N LYS A 314 13.78 -11.36 6.10
CA LYS A 314 13.73 -10.08 6.80
C LYS A 314 13.82 -10.30 8.30
N ARG A 315 14.61 -9.50 8.98
CA ARG A 315 14.52 -9.25 10.41
C ARG A 315 14.15 -7.80 10.65
N SER A 316 13.22 -7.54 11.52
CA SER A 316 12.95 -6.17 12.00
C SER A 316 12.76 -6.16 13.51
N ASP A 317 13.06 -5.03 14.14
CA ASP A 317 12.90 -4.81 15.58
C ASP A 317 12.76 -3.31 15.82
N ASN A 318 11.65 -2.88 16.44
CA ASN A 318 11.35 -1.49 16.82
C ASN A 318 11.56 -0.47 15.68
N MET A 319 11.13 -0.80 14.47
CA MET A 319 11.32 0.02 13.25
C MET A 319 10.14 0.95 12.93
N SER A 320 9.19 1.17 13.85
CA SER A 320 8.18 2.20 13.62
C SER A 320 8.81 3.58 13.60
N LEU A 321 8.67 4.32 12.50
CA LEU A 321 9.09 5.70 12.34
C LEU A 321 7.87 6.54 11.94
N ARG A 322 7.50 7.50 12.80
CA ARG A 322 6.33 8.37 12.61
C ARG A 322 6.72 9.83 12.74
N SER A 323 6.05 10.69 11.98
CA SER A 323 6.24 12.16 12.09
C SER A 323 5.82 12.71 13.45
N SER A 324 4.96 11.99 14.19
CA SER A 324 4.55 12.37 15.55
C SER A 324 4.46 11.16 16.46
N ARG A 325 4.98 11.30 17.66
CA ARG A 325 5.02 10.27 18.70
C ARG A 325 3.66 9.94 19.31
N SER A 326 2.69 10.86 19.23
CA SER A 326 1.36 10.72 19.81
C SER A 326 0.32 10.09 18.87
N VAL A 327 0.69 9.81 17.61
CA VAL A 327 -0.22 9.27 16.58
C VAL A 327 -0.12 7.75 16.53
N ARG A 328 -1.29 7.09 16.44
CA ARG A 328 -1.44 5.65 16.23
C ARG A 328 -2.10 5.37 14.87
N GLY A 329 -2.24 4.10 14.54
CA GLY A 329 -2.95 3.65 13.33
C GLY A 329 -2.12 3.84 12.05
N LEU A 330 -2.78 4.21 10.97
CA LEU A 330 -2.17 4.36 9.64
C LEU A 330 -1.55 5.74 9.41
N ALA A 331 -2.09 6.77 10.08
CA ALA A 331 -1.63 8.14 9.93
C ALA A 331 -0.24 8.39 10.52
N GLY A 332 0.48 9.34 9.96
CA GLY A 332 1.76 9.81 10.47
C GLY A 332 2.95 8.88 10.24
N ARG A 333 2.80 7.73 9.60
CA ARG A 333 3.90 6.81 9.32
C ARG A 333 4.78 7.35 8.20
N LEU A 334 6.09 7.34 8.41
CA LEU A 334 7.10 7.80 7.44
C LEU A 334 7.73 6.62 6.68
N ASN A 335 7.72 5.42 7.25
CA ASN A 335 8.34 4.24 6.67
C ASN A 335 7.34 3.12 6.42
N LEU A 336 7.72 2.17 5.57
CA LEU A 336 6.99 0.94 5.31
C LEU A 336 7.97 -0.24 5.34
N LEU A 337 7.75 -1.17 6.27
CA LEU A 337 8.52 -2.41 6.29
C LEU A 337 7.95 -3.37 5.25
N PRO A 338 8.74 -3.88 4.30
CA PRO A 338 8.27 -4.86 3.33
C PRO A 338 7.65 -6.08 4.01
N VAL A 339 6.50 -6.49 3.52
CA VAL A 339 5.83 -7.72 3.98
C VAL A 339 6.31 -8.90 3.13
N PHE A 340 6.69 -9.99 3.79
CA PHE A 340 7.12 -11.21 3.13
C PHE A 340 6.03 -12.28 3.24
N THR A 341 4.85 -11.93 2.74
CA THR A 341 3.71 -12.84 2.61
C THR A 341 3.10 -12.70 1.22
N PRO A 342 2.64 -13.79 0.62
CA PRO A 342 1.87 -13.72 -0.61
C PRO A 342 0.60 -12.91 -0.42
N GLN A 343 0.25 -12.08 -1.39
CA GLN A 343 -1.03 -11.39 -1.42
C GLN A 343 -2.05 -12.25 -2.17
N HIS A 344 -3.12 -12.63 -1.48
CA HIS A 344 -4.19 -13.44 -2.06
C HIS A 344 -5.33 -12.55 -2.55
N THR A 345 -5.84 -12.85 -3.74
CA THR A 345 -7.01 -12.21 -4.34
C THR A 345 -8.30 -12.99 -4.14
N TYR A 346 -8.20 -14.26 -3.75
CA TYR A 346 -9.34 -15.11 -3.43
C TYR A 346 -9.86 -14.81 -2.03
N ALA A 347 -11.16 -14.62 -1.87
CA ALA A 347 -11.79 -14.12 -0.65
C ALA A 347 -11.42 -14.92 0.61
N LEU A 348 -11.55 -16.24 0.56
CA LEU A 348 -11.25 -17.08 1.73
C LEU A 348 -9.75 -17.27 1.97
N ALA A 349 -8.92 -17.20 0.92
CA ALA A 349 -7.46 -17.22 1.08
C ALA A 349 -6.93 -15.91 1.69
N ALA A 350 -7.59 -14.79 1.42
CA ALA A 350 -7.26 -13.48 1.97
C ALA A 350 -7.91 -13.21 3.34
N ARG A 351 -8.67 -14.15 3.92
CA ARG A 351 -9.46 -13.94 5.15
C ARG A 351 -8.60 -13.67 6.38
N TYR A 352 -7.41 -14.21 6.46
CA TYR A 352 -6.45 -14.01 7.54
C TYR A 352 -5.17 -13.34 7.02
N PRO A 353 -5.22 -12.03 6.75
CA PRO A 353 -4.09 -11.31 6.16
C PRO A 353 -3.06 -10.94 7.23
N TYR A 354 -1.78 -11.00 6.89
CA TYR A 354 -0.71 -10.65 7.82
C TYR A 354 -0.48 -9.13 7.87
N ALA A 355 -0.45 -8.58 9.09
CA ALA A 355 -0.02 -7.21 9.37
C ALA A 355 1.41 -7.20 9.91
N THR A 356 2.31 -6.46 9.24
CA THR A 356 3.72 -6.34 9.65
C THR A 356 3.86 -5.77 11.04
N GLN A 357 4.70 -6.38 11.87
CA GLN A 357 4.93 -5.99 13.26
C GLN A 357 6.09 -5.00 13.35
N TYR A 358 5.78 -3.72 13.59
CA TYR A 358 6.76 -2.62 13.59
C TYR A 358 7.49 -2.45 14.91
N THR A 359 6.87 -2.76 16.03
CA THR A 359 7.39 -2.49 17.38
C THR A 359 7.95 -3.73 18.06
N THR A 360 7.22 -4.83 18.03
CA THR A 360 7.61 -6.10 18.66
C THR A 360 8.68 -6.85 17.89
N GLY A 361 8.83 -6.52 16.60
CA GLY A 361 9.80 -7.14 15.73
C GLY A 361 9.44 -8.55 15.25
N GLU A 362 10.11 -8.98 14.19
CA GLU A 362 9.86 -10.26 13.54
C GLU A 362 11.05 -10.77 12.74
N TRP A 363 11.13 -12.07 12.57
CA TRP A 363 11.82 -12.76 11.49
C TRP A 363 10.80 -13.23 10.47
N ALA A 364 10.98 -12.87 9.21
CA ALA A 364 10.12 -13.27 8.11
C ALA A 364 10.93 -13.95 7.01
N PHE A 365 10.44 -15.07 6.54
CA PHE A 365 11.03 -15.89 5.48
C PHE A 365 9.98 -16.09 4.39
N GLN A 366 10.35 -15.86 3.15
CA GLN A 366 9.51 -16.17 1.99
C GLN A 366 10.32 -16.90 0.93
N ALA A 367 9.73 -17.93 0.35
CA ALA A 367 10.27 -18.62 -0.81
C ALA A 367 9.16 -18.88 -1.82
N GLU A 368 9.45 -18.70 -3.10
CA GLU A 368 8.52 -18.98 -4.19
C GLU A 368 9.24 -19.64 -5.35
N VAL A 369 8.65 -20.67 -5.89
CA VAL A 369 9.07 -21.30 -7.14
C VAL A 369 7.90 -21.32 -8.09
N ARG A 370 8.11 -20.79 -9.29
CA ARG A 370 7.15 -20.84 -10.39
C ARG A 370 7.78 -21.55 -11.58
N TYR A 371 7.13 -22.62 -12.04
CA TYR A 371 7.56 -23.39 -13.18
C TYR A 371 6.46 -23.51 -14.22
N THR A 372 6.77 -23.17 -15.47
CA THR A 372 5.87 -23.34 -16.60
C THR A 372 6.36 -24.49 -17.47
N ALA A 373 5.66 -25.61 -17.37
CA ALA A 373 5.91 -26.79 -18.22
C ALA A 373 5.67 -26.43 -19.70
N PRO A 374 6.61 -26.73 -20.60
CA PRO A 374 6.52 -26.35 -22.00
C PRO A 374 5.28 -26.92 -22.69
N ARG A 375 4.80 -26.19 -23.70
CA ARG A 375 3.75 -26.69 -24.60
C ARG A 375 4.19 -28.00 -25.26
N LYS A 376 3.24 -28.91 -25.49
CA LYS A 376 3.46 -30.24 -26.09
C LYS A 376 4.29 -31.21 -25.23
N SER A 377 4.64 -30.85 -23.97
CA SER A 377 5.20 -31.80 -23.02
C SER A 377 4.09 -32.65 -22.35
N LYS A 378 4.46 -33.80 -21.73
CA LYS A 378 3.50 -34.67 -21.02
C LYS A 378 2.71 -33.93 -19.93
N VAL A 379 3.37 -33.00 -19.19
CA VAL A 379 2.77 -32.24 -18.10
C VAL A 379 2.16 -30.91 -18.60
N GLY A 380 2.82 -30.23 -19.54
CA GLY A 380 2.36 -28.97 -20.08
C GLY A 380 1.15 -29.06 -21.00
N GLY A 381 0.95 -30.22 -21.66
CA GLY A 381 -0.14 -30.40 -22.60
C GLY A 381 -0.06 -29.44 -23.81
N LYS A 382 -1.20 -29.22 -24.50
CA LYS A 382 -1.26 -28.39 -25.73
C LYS A 382 -0.85 -26.94 -25.49
N TYR A 383 -1.19 -26.34 -24.33
CA TYR A 383 -1.07 -24.90 -24.07
C TYR A 383 0.02 -24.52 -23.07
N GLY A 384 0.64 -25.50 -22.41
CA GLY A 384 1.50 -25.29 -21.25
C GLY A 384 0.73 -25.36 -19.93
N THR A 385 1.44 -25.56 -18.84
CA THR A 385 0.86 -25.61 -17.48
C THR A 385 1.83 -24.90 -16.55
N THR A 386 1.35 -23.94 -15.77
CA THR A 386 2.17 -23.24 -14.78
C THR A 386 1.85 -23.76 -13.38
N PHE A 387 2.88 -24.13 -12.65
CA PHE A 387 2.85 -24.50 -11.24
C PHE A 387 3.51 -23.40 -10.43
N LYS A 388 2.94 -23.09 -9.29
CA LYS A 388 3.49 -22.17 -8.30
C LYS A 388 3.47 -22.87 -6.94
N LEU A 389 4.61 -22.87 -6.27
CA LEU A 389 4.73 -23.23 -4.87
C LEU A 389 5.28 -22.02 -4.12
N SER A 390 4.60 -21.60 -3.07
CA SER A 390 5.02 -20.48 -2.26
C SER A 390 4.92 -20.82 -0.79
N MET A 391 5.87 -20.33 -0.01
CA MET A 391 5.93 -20.46 1.43
C MET A 391 6.29 -19.13 2.04
N ALA A 392 5.55 -18.70 3.05
CA ALA A 392 5.91 -17.62 3.96
C ALA A 392 5.84 -18.12 5.40
N HIS A 393 6.82 -17.76 6.23
CA HIS A 393 6.85 -18.11 7.64
C HIS A 393 7.39 -16.96 8.46
N ILE A 394 6.62 -16.48 9.42
CA ILE A 394 6.96 -15.30 10.23
C ILE A 394 6.89 -15.67 11.70
N ARG A 395 7.92 -15.28 12.43
CA ARG A 395 8.07 -15.53 13.85
C ARG A 395 8.54 -14.29 14.60
N GLY A 396 8.13 -14.17 15.85
CA GLY A 396 8.62 -13.15 16.75
C GLY A 396 10.10 -13.32 17.12
N LEU A 397 10.67 -12.29 17.69
CA LEU A 397 11.99 -12.34 18.32
C LEU A 397 11.89 -13.09 19.65
N ARG A 398 12.99 -13.70 20.12
CA ARG A 398 13.03 -14.36 21.43
C ARG A 398 12.75 -13.38 22.57
N GLU A 399 13.35 -12.22 22.49
CA GLU A 399 13.17 -11.07 23.35
C GLU A 399 13.46 -9.79 22.54
N GLU A 400 13.03 -8.68 23.04
CA GLU A 400 13.25 -7.39 22.40
C GLU A 400 14.74 -7.09 22.22
N GLY A 401 15.14 -6.63 21.03
CA GLY A 401 16.52 -6.37 20.64
C GLY A 401 17.32 -7.60 20.23
N SER A 402 16.80 -8.80 20.46
CA SER A 402 17.52 -10.04 20.16
C SER A 402 17.61 -10.33 18.66
N TRP A 403 18.74 -10.89 18.24
CA TRP A 403 18.87 -11.52 16.93
C TRP A 403 18.32 -12.96 16.91
N ALA A 404 18.08 -13.55 18.07
CA ALA A 404 17.52 -14.88 18.17
C ALA A 404 16.02 -14.86 17.87
N MET A 405 15.59 -15.79 17.04
CA MET A 405 14.18 -16.03 16.74
C MET A 405 13.50 -16.76 17.90
N ASN A 406 12.25 -16.43 18.19
CA ASN A 406 11.46 -17.18 19.16
C ASN A 406 11.07 -18.54 18.55
N THR A 407 11.56 -19.63 19.11
CA THR A 407 11.32 -21.01 18.65
C THR A 407 10.18 -21.71 19.38
N THR A 408 9.55 -21.08 20.37
CA THR A 408 8.39 -21.64 21.09
C THR A 408 7.15 -21.69 20.20
N ALA A 409 6.14 -22.44 20.55
CA ALA A 409 4.87 -22.51 19.80
C ALA A 409 4.24 -21.11 19.64
N ASP A 410 4.22 -20.31 20.72
CA ASP A 410 3.65 -18.96 20.74
C ASP A 410 4.47 -17.95 19.89
N GLY A 411 5.69 -18.30 19.50
CA GLY A 411 6.53 -17.46 18.66
C GLY A 411 6.10 -17.38 17.20
N THR A 412 5.18 -18.23 16.74
CA THR A 412 4.65 -18.20 15.38
C THR A 412 3.65 -17.05 15.23
N TYR A 413 3.93 -16.11 14.32
CA TYR A 413 3.02 -15.02 13.97
C TYR A 413 2.15 -15.39 12.79
N TYR A 414 2.79 -15.93 11.74
CA TYR A 414 2.11 -16.28 10.50
C TYR A 414 2.83 -17.40 9.74
N THR A 415 2.06 -18.24 9.06
CA THR A 415 2.57 -19.20 8.08
C THR A 415 1.58 -19.29 6.93
N ASP A 416 2.08 -19.29 5.73
CA ASP A 416 1.33 -19.50 4.49
C ASP A 416 2.13 -20.47 3.62
N ILE A 417 1.55 -21.58 3.27
CA ILE A 417 2.13 -22.54 2.32
C ILE A 417 1.05 -22.85 1.30
N HIS A 418 1.27 -22.48 0.05
CA HIS A 418 0.29 -22.78 -0.99
C HIS A 418 0.92 -23.31 -2.27
N ALA A 419 0.19 -24.20 -2.91
CA ALA A 419 0.46 -24.69 -4.25
C ALA A 419 -0.66 -24.24 -5.18
N ALA A 420 -0.31 -23.62 -6.31
CA ALA A 420 -1.26 -23.17 -7.32
C ALA A 420 -0.93 -23.71 -8.71
N LEU A 421 -1.97 -24.01 -9.45
CA LEU A 421 -1.95 -24.51 -10.82
C LEU A 421 -2.70 -23.52 -11.72
N HIS A 422 -2.07 -23.11 -12.81
CA HIS A 422 -2.73 -22.42 -13.91
C HIS A 422 -2.63 -23.24 -15.18
N LYS A 423 -3.78 -23.61 -15.77
CA LYS A 423 -3.83 -24.45 -16.95
C LYS A 423 -4.91 -24.01 -17.93
N LYS A 424 -4.51 -23.73 -19.15
CA LYS A 424 -5.44 -23.63 -20.28
C LYS A 424 -5.77 -25.04 -20.77
N ILE A 425 -7.00 -25.50 -20.49
CA ILE A 425 -7.47 -26.85 -20.83
C ILE A 425 -7.90 -26.89 -22.30
N HIS A 426 -8.65 -25.89 -22.72
CA HIS A 426 -9.13 -25.70 -24.10
C HIS A 426 -8.89 -24.25 -24.56
N SER A 427 -9.06 -23.97 -25.86
CA SER A 427 -8.94 -22.59 -26.37
C SER A 427 -9.87 -21.61 -25.66
N CYS A 428 -11.04 -22.07 -25.25
CA CYS A 428 -12.06 -21.30 -24.54
C CYS A 428 -12.08 -21.53 -23.02
N TRP A 429 -11.28 -22.46 -22.45
CA TRP A 429 -11.36 -22.77 -21.03
C TRP A 429 -10.01 -22.73 -20.34
N THR A 430 -9.93 -21.91 -19.29
CA THR A 430 -8.78 -21.79 -18.39
C THR A 430 -9.19 -22.17 -16.98
N LEU A 431 -8.39 -22.98 -16.31
CA LEU A 431 -8.57 -23.42 -14.92
C LEU A 431 -7.42 -22.88 -14.07
N ASN A 432 -7.76 -22.27 -12.94
CA ASN A 432 -6.86 -22.02 -11.82
C ASN A 432 -7.31 -22.87 -10.63
N ALA A 433 -6.36 -23.49 -9.96
CA ALA A 433 -6.62 -24.23 -8.73
C ALA A 433 -5.56 -23.89 -7.69
N MET A 434 -5.93 -23.81 -6.43
CA MET A 434 -5.00 -23.53 -5.33
C MET A 434 -5.39 -24.37 -4.11
N LEU A 435 -4.37 -24.89 -3.44
CA LEU A 435 -4.46 -25.46 -2.10
C LEU A 435 -3.50 -24.71 -1.19
N MET A 436 -3.99 -24.31 -0.02
CA MET A 436 -3.25 -23.49 0.94
C MET A 436 -3.42 -24.03 2.36
N TYR A 437 -2.34 -23.99 3.12
CA TYR A 437 -2.34 -24.11 4.56
C TYR A 437 -1.90 -22.78 5.15
N GLN A 438 -2.60 -22.32 6.19
CA GLN A 438 -2.34 -21.06 6.85
C GLN A 438 -2.35 -21.25 8.38
N ALA A 439 -1.37 -20.63 9.06
CA ALA A 439 -1.39 -20.42 10.50
C ALA A 439 -1.38 -18.92 10.76
N TYR A 440 -2.33 -18.42 11.54
CA TYR A 440 -2.56 -17.00 11.77
C TYR A 440 -2.73 -16.73 13.27
N ASN A 441 -1.80 -15.96 13.83
CA ASN A 441 -1.81 -15.66 15.25
C ASN A 441 -2.63 -14.39 15.52
N ARG A 442 -3.90 -14.57 15.87
CA ARG A 442 -4.83 -13.47 16.15
C ARG A 442 -4.35 -12.60 17.31
N LYS A 443 -3.80 -13.20 18.36
CA LYS A 443 -3.30 -12.46 19.53
C LYS A 443 -2.21 -11.44 19.16
N VAL A 444 -1.32 -11.79 18.23
CA VAL A 444 -0.25 -10.90 17.77
C VAL A 444 -0.76 -9.85 16.78
N ILE A 445 -1.63 -10.25 15.85
CA ILE A 445 -2.02 -9.42 14.72
C ILE A 445 -3.25 -8.56 15.05
N GLU A 446 -4.24 -9.15 15.76
CA GLU A 446 -5.49 -8.48 16.12
C GLU A 446 -5.51 -7.98 17.58
N GLY A 447 -4.55 -8.41 18.39
CA GLY A 447 -4.48 -8.07 19.83
C GLY A 447 -5.19 -9.06 20.74
N GLU A 448 -5.99 -9.98 20.20
CA GLU A 448 -6.77 -10.96 20.98
C GLU A 448 -6.96 -12.27 20.19
N GLY A 449 -7.33 -13.34 20.89
CA GLY A 449 -7.63 -14.63 20.29
C GLY A 449 -6.45 -15.60 20.32
N GLU A 450 -6.53 -16.65 19.51
CA GLU A 450 -5.60 -17.77 19.46
C GLU A 450 -4.89 -17.91 18.11
N LEU A 451 -3.94 -18.85 18.01
CA LEU A 451 -3.31 -19.24 16.76
C LEU A 451 -4.29 -20.11 15.95
N VAL A 452 -4.79 -19.58 14.85
CA VAL A 452 -5.73 -20.24 13.94
C VAL A 452 -4.98 -21.02 12.87
N HIS A 453 -5.33 -22.30 12.70
CA HIS A 453 -4.85 -23.16 11.61
C HIS A 453 -5.98 -23.36 10.60
N ALA A 454 -5.76 -22.99 9.36
CA ALA A 454 -6.76 -23.09 8.30
C ALA A 454 -6.20 -23.75 7.05
N GLY A 455 -7.04 -24.53 6.38
CA GLY A 455 -6.79 -25.04 5.04
C GLY A 455 -7.75 -24.38 4.06
N VAL A 456 -7.26 -23.96 2.89
CA VAL A 456 -8.10 -23.33 1.86
C VAL A 456 -7.92 -24.05 0.53
N ALA A 457 -9.04 -24.39 -0.13
CA ALA A 457 -9.06 -24.93 -1.48
C ALA A 457 -9.82 -23.95 -2.39
N VAL A 458 -9.28 -23.70 -3.57
CA VAL A 458 -9.85 -22.79 -4.58
C VAL A 458 -9.88 -23.47 -5.94
N LEU A 459 -11.02 -23.34 -6.62
CA LEU A 459 -11.20 -23.65 -8.04
C LEU A 459 -11.78 -22.42 -8.74
N ASP A 460 -11.09 -21.92 -9.75
CA ASP A 460 -11.51 -20.74 -10.54
C ASP A 460 -11.43 -21.11 -12.03
N ASN A 461 -12.58 -21.07 -12.68
CA ASN A 461 -12.73 -21.39 -14.10
C ASN A 461 -13.09 -20.13 -14.87
N LYS A 462 -12.41 -19.91 -16.00
CA LYS A 462 -12.75 -18.89 -16.99
C LYS A 462 -13.08 -19.54 -18.32
N ILE A 463 -14.32 -19.35 -18.80
CA ILE A 463 -14.87 -20.00 -19.98
C ILE A 463 -15.35 -18.92 -20.96
N HIS A 464 -14.71 -18.83 -22.11
CA HIS A 464 -15.17 -18.01 -23.24
C HIS A 464 -16.26 -18.78 -23.98
N ILE A 465 -17.53 -18.40 -23.74
CA ILE A 465 -18.69 -19.04 -24.35
C ILE A 465 -18.78 -18.62 -25.83
N THR A 466 -18.59 -17.35 -26.07
CA THR A 466 -18.46 -16.73 -27.41
C THR A 466 -17.35 -15.68 -27.35
N ASP A 467 -17.04 -15.04 -28.48
CA ASP A 467 -16.07 -13.94 -28.53
C ASP A 467 -16.50 -12.73 -27.68
N ASN A 468 -17.79 -12.59 -27.40
CA ASN A 468 -18.38 -11.48 -26.66
C ASN A 468 -18.91 -11.87 -25.27
N ILE A 469 -18.86 -13.14 -24.90
CA ILE A 469 -19.41 -13.63 -23.62
C ILE A 469 -18.37 -14.51 -22.95
N THR A 470 -17.97 -14.09 -21.75
CA THR A 470 -17.07 -14.86 -20.90
C THR A 470 -17.74 -15.12 -19.55
N LEU A 471 -17.76 -16.37 -19.12
CA LEU A 471 -18.20 -16.76 -17.78
C LEU A 471 -16.98 -17.09 -16.93
N ARG A 472 -16.90 -16.50 -15.76
CA ARG A 472 -15.99 -16.92 -14.68
C ARG A 472 -16.83 -17.47 -13.53
N ASN A 473 -16.44 -18.63 -13.03
CA ASN A 473 -17.00 -19.16 -11.79
C ASN A 473 -15.87 -19.56 -10.85
N GLU A 474 -16.08 -19.28 -9.58
CA GLU A 474 -15.11 -19.51 -8.53
C GLU A 474 -15.78 -20.22 -7.36
N LEU A 475 -15.15 -21.28 -6.86
CA LEU A 475 -15.55 -22.02 -5.67
C LEU A 475 -14.38 -22.06 -4.71
N GLN A 476 -14.61 -21.67 -3.47
CA GLN A 476 -13.64 -21.73 -2.40
C GLN A 476 -14.21 -22.44 -1.18
N TYR A 477 -13.34 -23.14 -0.46
CA TYR A 477 -13.66 -23.74 0.82
C TYR A 477 -12.52 -23.52 1.80
N LEU A 478 -12.84 -22.97 2.98
CA LEU A 478 -11.94 -22.80 4.11
C LEU A 478 -12.34 -23.75 5.23
N TYR A 479 -11.41 -24.56 5.65
CA TYR A 479 -11.55 -25.48 6.77
C TYR A 479 -10.72 -25.01 7.96
N THR A 480 -11.36 -24.79 9.09
CA THR A 480 -10.72 -24.62 10.40
C THR A 480 -11.68 -25.08 11.51
N ARG A 481 -11.12 -25.48 12.66
CA ARG A 481 -11.88 -25.80 13.88
C ARG A 481 -11.77 -24.69 14.94
N GLN A 482 -11.27 -23.54 14.54
CA GLN A 482 -10.95 -22.41 15.42
C GLN A 482 -11.66 -21.16 14.92
N HIS A 483 -11.73 -20.12 15.74
CA HIS A 483 -12.37 -18.85 15.42
C HIS A 483 -13.83 -19.06 14.95
N LYS A 484 -14.21 -18.53 13.80
CA LYS A 484 -15.56 -18.65 13.22
C LYS A 484 -15.82 -19.97 12.47
N GLY A 485 -14.83 -20.91 12.44
CA GLY A 485 -15.00 -22.21 11.78
C GLY A 485 -14.95 -22.15 10.25
N GLN A 486 -15.68 -23.05 9.61
CA GLN A 486 -15.60 -23.34 8.18
C GLN A 486 -16.42 -22.35 7.34
N TRP A 487 -15.92 -22.09 6.11
CA TRP A 487 -16.55 -21.17 5.17
C TRP A 487 -16.59 -21.74 3.75
N VAL A 488 -17.66 -21.41 3.04
CA VAL A 488 -17.79 -21.63 1.59
C VAL A 488 -17.96 -20.29 0.91
N TYR A 489 -17.33 -20.10 -0.23
CA TYR A 489 -17.50 -18.94 -1.10
C TYR A 489 -17.74 -19.39 -2.54
N VAL A 490 -18.71 -18.76 -3.19
CA VAL A 490 -19.05 -18.97 -4.60
C VAL A 490 -19.14 -17.62 -5.30
N LEU A 491 -18.54 -17.51 -6.48
CA LEU A 491 -18.65 -16.36 -7.38
C LEU A 491 -19.08 -16.82 -8.76
N ALA A 492 -20.00 -16.09 -9.37
CA ALA A 492 -20.29 -16.14 -10.80
C ALA A 492 -20.16 -14.73 -11.39
N GLU A 493 -19.38 -14.60 -12.44
CA GLU A 493 -19.13 -13.34 -13.16
C GLU A 493 -19.34 -13.57 -14.66
N LEU A 494 -20.12 -12.72 -15.28
CA LEU A 494 -20.45 -12.79 -16.68
C LEU A 494 -20.05 -11.48 -17.38
N ASP A 495 -19.00 -11.56 -18.20
CA ASP A 495 -18.58 -10.45 -19.06
C ASP A 495 -19.40 -10.49 -20.36
N LEU A 496 -20.00 -9.36 -20.72
CA LEU A 496 -20.88 -9.20 -21.85
C LEU A 496 -20.41 -8.06 -22.76
N TRP A 497 -20.28 -8.32 -24.05
CA TRP A 497 -20.00 -7.33 -25.10
C TRP A 497 -18.82 -6.40 -24.80
N GLN A 498 -17.79 -6.91 -24.07
CA GLN A 498 -16.56 -6.19 -23.71
C GLN A 498 -16.75 -4.98 -22.78
N HIS A 499 -17.98 -4.59 -22.47
CA HIS A 499 -18.28 -3.38 -21.69
C HIS A 499 -19.00 -3.65 -20.38
N TRP A 500 -19.80 -4.71 -20.31
CA TRP A 500 -20.64 -5.01 -19.16
C TRP A 500 -20.14 -6.23 -18.41
N THR A 501 -20.09 -6.14 -17.11
CA THR A 501 -19.83 -7.28 -16.23
C THR A 501 -20.96 -7.36 -15.21
N VAL A 502 -21.64 -8.50 -15.15
CA VAL A 502 -22.59 -8.84 -14.10
C VAL A 502 -21.91 -9.84 -13.19
N SER A 503 -21.83 -9.56 -11.90
CA SER A 503 -21.23 -10.48 -10.93
C SER A 503 -22.13 -10.68 -9.72
N GLY A 504 -22.11 -11.91 -9.19
CA GLY A 504 -22.75 -12.27 -7.94
C GLY A 504 -21.85 -13.18 -7.14
N SER A 505 -21.69 -12.90 -5.84
CA SER A 505 -20.97 -13.78 -4.92
C SER A 505 -21.79 -14.07 -3.68
N TRP A 506 -21.55 -15.22 -3.09
CA TRP A 506 -22.14 -15.66 -1.85
C TRP A 506 -21.09 -16.33 -0.99
N GLU A 507 -21.00 -15.90 0.26
CA GLU A 507 -20.12 -16.43 1.27
C GLU A 507 -20.96 -16.89 2.47
N TYR A 508 -20.72 -18.09 2.92
CA TYR A 508 -21.46 -18.69 4.01
C TYR A 508 -20.54 -19.30 5.05
N ASN A 509 -20.80 -18.92 6.30
CA ASN A 509 -20.18 -19.54 7.46
C ASN A 509 -20.94 -20.81 7.82
N ILE A 510 -20.30 -21.98 7.67
CA ILE A 510 -20.87 -23.26 8.09
C ILE A 510 -20.77 -23.40 9.61
N GLY A 511 -19.77 -22.71 10.24
CA GLY A 511 -19.45 -22.85 11.65
C GLY A 511 -18.79 -24.18 11.96
N TYR A 512 -18.53 -24.43 13.22
CA TYR A 512 -18.14 -25.75 13.74
C TYR A 512 -18.92 -26.11 15.03
N ALA A 513 -19.55 -25.14 15.67
CA ALA A 513 -20.41 -25.32 16.84
C ALA A 513 -21.89 -25.12 16.48
N PRO A 514 -22.81 -25.97 17.01
CA PRO A 514 -24.25 -25.90 16.65
C PRO A 514 -24.92 -24.57 17.02
N ASP A 515 -24.41 -23.86 18.03
CA ASP A 515 -25.04 -22.67 18.62
C ASP A 515 -24.48 -21.37 18.08
N GLU A 516 -23.54 -21.39 17.12
CA GLU A 516 -22.97 -20.19 16.52
C GLU A 516 -23.89 -19.57 15.46
N THR A 517 -23.99 -18.24 15.52
CA THR A 517 -24.73 -17.47 14.49
C THR A 517 -24.02 -17.61 13.14
N LYS A 518 -24.68 -18.26 12.20
CA LYS A 518 -24.15 -18.46 10.85
C LYS A 518 -24.24 -17.17 10.06
N GLU A 519 -23.11 -16.69 9.56
CA GLU A 519 -23.05 -15.47 8.77
C GLU A 519 -23.31 -15.77 7.30
N HIS A 520 -24.11 -14.92 6.66
CA HIS A 520 -24.35 -14.90 5.22
C HIS A 520 -23.89 -13.56 4.66
N ASN A 521 -22.93 -13.58 3.77
CA ASN A 521 -22.48 -12.42 3.03
C ASN A 521 -22.76 -12.63 1.54
N TYR A 522 -23.12 -11.57 0.84
CA TYR A 522 -23.42 -11.65 -0.58
C TYR A 522 -23.20 -10.32 -1.27
N THR A 523 -22.84 -10.39 -2.53
CA THR A 523 -22.75 -9.22 -3.40
C THR A 523 -23.44 -9.50 -4.73
N ALA A 524 -24.09 -8.48 -5.29
CA ALA A 524 -24.61 -8.50 -6.64
C ALA A 524 -24.28 -7.17 -7.30
N MET A 525 -23.41 -7.18 -8.31
CA MET A 525 -22.86 -5.98 -8.93
C MET A 525 -23.07 -5.97 -10.43
N LEU A 526 -23.39 -4.81 -10.98
CA LEU A 526 -23.34 -4.50 -12.39
C LEU A 526 -22.23 -3.47 -12.63
N THR A 527 -21.31 -3.78 -13.52
CA THR A 527 -20.21 -2.89 -13.90
C THR A 527 -20.25 -2.59 -15.39
N TYR A 528 -20.11 -1.33 -15.74
CA TYR A 528 -19.90 -0.84 -17.09
C TYR A 528 -18.50 -0.26 -17.23
N SER A 529 -17.76 -0.65 -18.27
CA SER A 529 -16.43 -0.14 -18.56
C SER A 529 -16.32 0.17 -20.06
N ASN A 530 -15.98 1.41 -20.40
CA ASN A 530 -15.78 1.82 -21.79
C ASN A 530 -14.70 2.92 -21.86
N GLY A 531 -13.52 2.58 -22.37
CA GLY A 531 -12.40 3.50 -22.45
C GLY A 531 -12.06 4.12 -21.09
N ALA A 532 -12.24 5.42 -20.98
CA ALA A 532 -11.94 6.21 -19.79
C ALA A 532 -12.99 6.08 -18.66
N HIS A 533 -14.17 5.53 -18.93
CA HIS A 533 -15.27 5.44 -17.98
C HIS A 533 -15.38 4.06 -17.35
N ARG A 534 -15.54 4.02 -16.05
CA ARG A 534 -15.95 2.82 -15.32
C ARG A 534 -16.99 3.20 -14.28
N ALA A 535 -18.14 2.54 -14.33
CA ALA A 535 -19.23 2.70 -13.36
C ALA A 535 -19.63 1.33 -12.82
N SER A 536 -19.88 1.23 -11.52
CA SER A 536 -20.46 0.04 -10.94
C SER A 536 -21.55 0.40 -9.94
N ALA A 537 -22.58 -0.44 -9.86
CA ALA A 537 -23.66 -0.32 -8.89
C ALA A 537 -24.14 -1.71 -8.49
N GLY A 538 -24.51 -1.88 -7.22
CA GLY A 538 -25.02 -3.15 -6.74
C GLY A 538 -25.31 -3.16 -5.26
N TYR A 539 -25.79 -4.30 -4.79
CA TYR A 539 -26.07 -4.52 -3.38
C TYR A 539 -24.96 -5.37 -2.77
N VAL A 540 -24.48 -4.97 -1.60
CA VAL A 540 -23.41 -5.65 -0.88
C VAL A 540 -23.83 -5.91 0.57
N LYS A 541 -23.48 -7.10 1.06
CA LYS A 541 -23.43 -7.43 2.47
C LYS A 541 -22.12 -8.15 2.73
N THR A 542 -21.25 -7.54 3.53
CA THR A 542 -19.92 -8.05 3.82
C THR A 542 -19.70 -8.17 5.33
N SER A 543 -19.00 -9.22 5.77
CA SER A 543 -18.56 -9.34 7.17
C SER A 543 -17.49 -8.33 7.50
N SER A 544 -17.33 -8.06 8.79
CA SER A 544 -16.17 -7.33 9.29
C SER A 544 -14.88 -8.13 9.10
N GLY A 545 -13.77 -7.42 8.86
CA GLY A 545 -12.47 -8.04 8.67
C GLY A 545 -11.36 -7.04 8.43
N PHE A 546 -10.15 -7.53 8.17
CA PHE A 546 -9.02 -6.69 7.80
C PHE A 546 -8.84 -6.64 6.28
N ASN A 547 -8.81 -5.43 5.74
CA ASN A 547 -8.37 -5.16 4.37
C ASN A 547 -6.91 -4.76 4.40
N CYS A 548 -6.04 -5.53 3.75
CA CYS A 548 -4.60 -5.36 3.82
C CYS A 548 -3.97 -5.20 2.43
N SER A 549 -3.00 -4.31 2.34
CA SER A 549 -2.16 -4.12 1.17
C SER A 549 -0.72 -3.87 1.63
N GLY A 550 0.25 -4.63 1.09
CA GLY A 550 1.66 -4.50 1.44
C GLY A 550 1.98 -4.65 2.94
N GLY A 551 1.20 -5.46 3.70
CA GLY A 551 1.39 -5.64 5.14
C GLY A 551 0.83 -4.53 6.02
N VAL A 552 0.19 -3.55 5.42
CA VAL A 552 -0.57 -2.50 6.12
C VAL A 552 -2.04 -2.86 6.05
N CYS A 553 -2.69 -2.90 7.19
CA CYS A 553 -4.07 -3.38 7.32
C CYS A 553 -4.97 -2.29 7.90
N ARG A 554 -6.19 -2.22 7.37
CA ARG A 554 -7.28 -1.42 7.90
C ARG A 554 -8.43 -2.36 8.29
N TYR A 555 -8.99 -2.16 9.47
CA TYR A 555 -10.20 -2.87 9.85
C TYR A 555 -11.41 -2.26 9.13
N GLU A 556 -12.15 -3.08 8.44
CA GLU A 556 -13.43 -2.72 7.82
C GLU A 556 -14.56 -3.36 8.62
N PRO A 557 -15.51 -2.57 9.16
CA PRO A 557 -16.67 -3.11 9.83
C PRO A 557 -17.65 -3.75 8.84
N GLU A 558 -18.58 -4.54 9.33
CA GLU A 558 -19.69 -5.09 8.55
C GLU A 558 -20.41 -3.98 7.78
N GLN A 559 -20.70 -4.23 6.50
CA GLN A 559 -21.40 -3.28 5.61
C GLN A 559 -22.57 -3.98 4.94
N GLU A 560 -23.71 -3.29 4.89
CA GLU A 560 -24.88 -3.75 4.14
C GLU A 560 -25.57 -2.56 3.48
N GLY A 561 -25.79 -2.63 2.15
CA GLY A 561 -26.44 -1.56 1.42
C GLY A 561 -26.16 -1.55 -0.08
N VAL A 562 -26.60 -0.49 -0.74
CA VAL A 562 -26.31 -0.24 -2.15
C VAL A 562 -24.97 0.45 -2.27
N ARG A 563 -24.02 -0.20 -2.94
CA ARG A 563 -22.69 0.36 -3.25
C ARG A 563 -22.68 0.87 -4.69
N MET A 564 -22.10 2.05 -4.89
CA MET A 564 -21.89 2.65 -6.21
C MET A 564 -20.46 3.13 -6.31
N SER A 565 -19.84 2.96 -7.49
CA SER A 565 -18.57 3.58 -7.80
C SER A 565 -18.56 4.12 -9.22
N TYR A 566 -17.84 5.21 -9.42
CA TYR A 566 -17.62 5.79 -10.74
C TYR A 566 -16.19 6.33 -10.82
N SER A 567 -15.52 6.00 -11.90
CA SER A 567 -14.23 6.59 -12.23
C SER A 567 -14.20 7.03 -13.71
N PHE A 568 -13.58 8.17 -13.95
CA PHE A 568 -13.37 8.73 -15.27
C PHE A 568 -11.99 9.37 -15.33
N THR A 569 -11.25 9.13 -16.41
CA THR A 569 -9.94 9.72 -16.66
C THR A 569 -9.91 10.33 -18.07
N TRP A 570 -9.26 11.50 -18.26
CA TRP A 570 -9.11 12.17 -19.56
C TRP A 570 -7.71 12.70 -19.78
#